data_a7b7d2b5355bdd09d4d9109aa7ad21f8
#
_entry.id   a7b7d2b5355bdd09d4d9109aa7ad21f8
#
_cell.length_a   1.000
_cell.length_b   1.000
_cell.length_c   1.000
_cell.angle_alpha   90.00
_cell.angle_beta   90.00
_cell.angle_gamma   90.00
#
_symmetry.space_group_name_H-M   'P 1'
#
loop_
_entity.id
_entity.type
_entity.pdbx_description
1 polymer ?
#
loop_
_entity_poly.entity_id
_entity_poly.type
_entity_poly.pdbx_seq_one_letter_code
_entity_poly.pdbx_strand_id
1 'polypeptide(L)'
;MWIEYNANPVSNRVEDCAIRAVSVALDIPWDDAFDLIAHNAKQMGSVMHSNAVFGSVLRQHDYYRRIIPNTCPDCYTIKDFCIDHPTGRFVVGTGAHAVAVINGNYVDTWDSGNEIPVYYWEEK
;
A
#
# COMPACT_ATOMS: atom_id res chain seq x y z
N MET A 1 -8.77 -7.96 -8.88
CA MET A 1 -9.26 -7.08 -9.97
C MET A 1 -8.80 -5.66 -9.72
N TRP A 2 -8.43 -4.97 -10.78
CA TRP A 2 -8.02 -3.57 -10.67
C TRP A 2 -9.21 -2.65 -10.49
N ILE A 3 -9.15 -1.77 -9.47
CA ILE A 3 -10.08 -0.66 -9.31
C ILE A 3 -9.28 0.63 -9.53
N GLU A 4 -9.58 1.35 -10.60
CA GLU A 4 -8.97 2.63 -10.86
C GLU A 4 -9.52 3.68 -9.90
N TYR A 5 -8.64 4.23 -9.06
CA TYR A 5 -9.04 5.22 -8.08
C TYR A 5 -7.83 6.06 -7.67
N ASN A 6 -8.00 7.38 -7.62
CA ASN A 6 -7.01 8.31 -7.11
C ASN A 6 -7.55 9.00 -5.87
N ALA A 7 -7.00 8.66 -4.70
CA ALA A 7 -7.41 9.25 -3.42
C ALA A 7 -6.97 10.72 -3.28
N ASN A 8 -6.06 11.20 -4.13
CA ASN A 8 -5.57 12.58 -4.08
C ASN A 8 -6.72 13.56 -4.31
N PRO A 9 -6.98 14.49 -3.37
CA PRO A 9 -8.19 15.32 -3.41
C PRO A 9 -8.22 16.34 -4.56
N VAL A 10 -7.06 16.64 -5.16
CA VAL A 10 -6.99 17.51 -6.34
C VAL A 10 -6.73 16.72 -7.62
N SER A 11 -6.90 15.40 -7.56
CA SER A 11 -6.72 14.49 -8.69
C SER A 11 -5.31 14.53 -9.31
N ASN A 12 -4.33 14.96 -8.51
CA ASN A 12 -2.95 15.04 -9.00
C ASN A 12 -2.35 13.64 -9.13
N ARG A 13 -1.57 13.41 -10.18
CA ARG A 13 -0.89 12.14 -10.42
C ARG A 13 0.60 12.33 -10.17
N VAL A 14 0.99 12.16 -8.91
CA VAL A 14 2.38 12.28 -8.45
C VAL A 14 2.78 10.98 -7.74
N GLU A 15 4.02 10.90 -7.31
CA GLU A 15 4.54 9.71 -6.60
C GLU A 15 4.07 9.70 -5.14
N ASP A 16 2.75 9.61 -4.95
CA ASP A 16 2.11 9.58 -3.64
C ASP A 16 1.53 8.19 -3.30
N CYS A 17 2.10 7.14 -3.88
CA CYS A 17 1.57 5.78 -3.72
C CYS A 17 1.41 5.35 -2.27
N ALA A 18 2.34 5.71 -1.39
CA ALA A 18 2.26 5.37 0.03
C ALA A 18 1.07 6.08 0.69
N ILE A 19 0.85 7.36 0.38
CA ILE A 19 -0.26 8.13 0.94
C ILE A 19 -1.58 7.56 0.44
N ARG A 20 -1.68 7.26 -0.86
CA ARG A 20 -2.89 6.66 -1.45
C ARG A 20 -3.16 5.28 -0.84
N ALA A 21 -2.13 4.45 -0.69
CA ALA A 21 -2.29 3.12 -0.11
C ALA A 21 -2.78 3.18 1.34
N VAL A 22 -2.20 4.06 2.16
CA VAL A 22 -2.63 4.25 3.56
C VAL A 22 -4.04 4.79 3.62
N SER A 23 -4.37 5.78 2.79
CA SER A 23 -5.72 6.36 2.71
C SER A 23 -6.77 5.28 2.45
N VAL A 24 -6.55 4.44 1.45
CA VAL A 24 -7.49 3.38 1.08
C VAL A 24 -7.52 2.28 2.15
N ALA A 25 -6.36 1.83 2.62
CA ALA A 25 -6.29 0.74 3.59
C ALA A 25 -6.94 1.10 4.93
N LEU A 26 -6.74 2.33 5.42
CA LEU A 26 -7.32 2.80 6.67
C LEU A 26 -8.71 3.39 6.49
N ASP A 27 -9.18 3.53 5.26
CA ASP A 27 -10.46 4.16 4.94
C ASP A 27 -10.58 5.57 5.51
N ILE A 28 -9.55 6.38 5.27
CA ILE A 28 -9.47 7.78 5.72
C ILE A 28 -9.18 8.68 4.52
N PRO A 29 -9.50 9.98 4.60
CA PRO A 29 -9.15 10.93 3.54
C PRO A 29 -7.63 10.99 3.29
N TRP A 30 -7.26 11.31 2.07
CA TRP A 30 -5.86 11.47 1.67
C TRP A 30 -5.14 12.46 2.59
N ASP A 31 -5.80 13.57 2.95
CA ASP A 31 -5.23 14.60 3.84
C ASP A 31 -4.85 14.02 5.20
N ASP A 32 -5.70 13.16 5.76
CA ASP A 32 -5.42 12.53 7.05
C ASP A 32 -4.28 11.52 6.93
N ALA A 33 -4.24 10.75 5.85
CA ALA A 33 -3.14 9.85 5.57
C ALA A 33 -1.82 10.61 5.41
N PHE A 34 -1.84 11.74 4.70
CA PHE A 34 -0.69 12.63 4.56
C PHE A 34 -0.18 13.07 5.93
N ASP A 35 -1.07 13.55 6.79
CA ASP A 35 -0.71 14.06 8.11
C ASP A 35 -0.12 12.98 9.01
N LEU A 36 -0.67 11.77 8.99
CA LEU A 36 -0.13 10.64 9.75
C LEU A 36 1.28 10.27 9.30
N ILE A 37 1.49 10.18 7.99
CA ILE A 37 2.80 9.84 7.42
C ILE A 37 3.79 10.97 7.70
N ALA A 38 3.39 12.23 7.50
CA ALA A 38 4.25 13.38 7.76
C ALA A 38 4.66 13.45 9.23
N HIS A 39 3.73 13.21 10.15
CA HIS A 39 4.01 13.18 11.58
C HIS A 39 5.06 12.12 11.92
N ASN A 40 4.87 10.90 11.42
CA ASN A 40 5.80 9.80 11.69
C ASN A 40 7.16 10.04 11.01
N ALA A 41 7.17 10.58 9.78
CA ALA A 41 8.42 10.95 9.11
C ALA A 41 9.22 11.95 9.93
N LYS A 42 8.55 12.97 10.47
CA LYS A 42 9.17 13.98 11.32
C LYS A 42 9.74 13.36 12.58
N GLN A 43 8.99 12.50 13.26
CA GLN A 43 9.43 11.82 14.49
C GLN A 43 10.63 10.90 14.25
N MET A 44 10.65 10.25 13.08
CA MET A 44 11.72 9.32 12.71
C MET A 44 12.93 10.00 12.05
N GLY A 45 12.83 11.30 11.79
CA GLY A 45 13.88 12.04 11.07
C GLY A 45 14.08 11.52 9.65
N SER A 46 13.00 11.14 8.99
CA SER A 46 13.03 10.49 7.67
C SER A 46 12.11 11.18 6.67
N VAL A 47 11.98 10.60 5.49
CA VAL A 47 11.18 11.14 4.40
C VAL A 47 9.86 10.37 4.29
N MET A 48 8.83 11.04 3.76
CA MET A 48 7.47 10.50 3.75
C MET A 48 7.31 9.26 2.87
N HIS A 49 8.10 9.11 1.83
CA HIS A 49 7.99 7.97 0.92
C HIS A 49 8.79 6.73 1.38
N SER A 50 9.45 6.81 2.54
CA SER A 50 10.17 5.66 3.10
C SER A 50 9.19 4.55 3.49
N ASN A 51 9.51 3.30 3.10
CA ASN A 51 8.74 2.12 3.49
C ASN A 51 8.65 2.00 5.01
N ALA A 52 9.71 2.34 5.74
CA ALA A 52 9.71 2.30 7.20
C ALA A 52 8.72 3.31 7.79
N VAL A 53 8.57 4.47 7.18
CA VAL A 53 7.69 5.54 7.68
C VAL A 53 6.22 5.16 7.52
N PHE A 54 5.76 4.86 6.30
CA PHE A 54 4.35 4.52 6.15
C PHE A 54 4.02 3.16 6.79
N GLY A 55 4.99 2.26 6.86
CA GLY A 55 4.86 1.02 7.61
C GLY A 55 4.63 1.26 9.09
N SER A 56 5.28 2.27 9.69
CA SER A 56 5.04 2.62 11.09
C SER A 56 3.60 3.11 11.33
N VAL A 57 3.03 3.84 10.37
CA VAL A 57 1.62 4.25 10.43
C VAL A 57 0.71 3.04 10.41
N LEU A 58 0.95 2.10 9.49
CA LEU A 58 0.16 0.88 9.41
C LEU A 58 0.25 0.05 10.70
N ARG A 59 1.45 -0.07 11.28
CA ARG A 59 1.65 -0.79 12.54
C ARG A 59 0.86 -0.15 13.67
N GLN A 60 0.81 1.17 13.74
CA GLN A 60 0.04 1.91 14.75
C GLN A 60 -1.48 1.71 14.58
N HIS A 61 -1.93 1.27 13.41
CA HIS A 61 -3.33 1.02 13.08
C HIS A 61 -3.66 -0.46 12.95
N ASP A 62 -2.92 -1.30 13.70
CA ASP A 62 -3.18 -2.73 13.84
C ASP A 62 -2.97 -3.54 12.56
N TYR A 63 -2.04 -3.10 11.71
CA TYR A 63 -1.54 -3.91 10.61
C TYR A 63 -0.23 -4.57 11.04
N TYR A 64 0.07 -5.74 10.49
CA TYR A 64 1.36 -6.39 10.70
C TYR A 64 1.98 -6.81 9.37
N ARG A 65 3.31 -6.80 9.32
CA ARG A 65 4.09 -6.99 8.10
C ARG A 65 4.46 -8.44 7.89
N ARG A 66 4.35 -8.90 6.64
CA ARG A 66 4.82 -10.23 6.23
C ARG A 66 5.69 -10.12 4.99
N ILE A 67 6.64 -11.04 4.86
CA ILE A 67 7.52 -11.13 3.70
C ILE A 67 6.92 -12.08 2.66
N ILE A 68 7.03 -11.72 1.39
CA ILE A 68 6.68 -12.61 0.28
C ILE A 68 7.99 -13.21 -0.23
N PRO A 69 8.15 -14.55 -0.24
CA PRO A 69 9.35 -15.18 -0.77
C PRO A 69 9.52 -14.90 -2.26
N ASN A 70 10.78 -14.85 -2.72
CA ASN A 70 11.07 -14.75 -4.15
C ASN A 70 10.62 -16.04 -4.86
N THR A 71 9.74 -15.89 -5.85
CA THR A 71 9.14 -17.01 -6.58
C THR A 71 9.61 -17.11 -8.02
N CYS A 72 10.51 -16.21 -8.46
CA CYS A 72 11.00 -16.22 -9.84
C CYS A 72 11.78 -17.50 -10.14
N PRO A 73 11.64 -18.07 -11.36
CA PRO A 73 11.04 -17.46 -12.56
C PRO A 73 9.51 -17.46 -12.62
N ASP A 74 8.82 -18.21 -11.78
CA ASP A 74 7.35 -18.22 -11.71
C ASP A 74 6.90 -17.09 -10.77
N CYS A 75 7.21 -15.85 -11.18
CA CYS A 75 7.04 -14.68 -10.33
C CYS A 75 5.59 -14.48 -9.88
N TYR A 76 5.42 -14.35 -8.58
CA TYR A 76 4.15 -14.07 -7.94
C TYR A 76 3.82 -12.59 -8.13
N THR A 77 2.67 -12.27 -8.67
CA THR A 77 2.26 -10.90 -8.98
C THR A 77 1.22 -10.37 -7.99
N ILE A 78 0.95 -9.07 -8.05
CA ILE A 78 -0.13 -8.46 -7.26
C ILE A 78 -1.48 -9.09 -7.62
N LYS A 79 -1.71 -9.42 -8.90
CA LYS A 79 -2.92 -10.14 -9.31
C LYS A 79 -3.03 -11.50 -8.61
N ASP A 80 -1.93 -12.22 -8.52
CA ASP A 80 -1.90 -13.51 -7.83
C ASP A 80 -2.19 -13.34 -6.34
N PHE A 81 -1.64 -12.30 -5.72
CA PHE A 81 -1.92 -11.96 -4.33
C PHE A 81 -3.42 -11.73 -4.12
N CYS A 82 -4.07 -10.99 -5.01
CA CYS A 82 -5.50 -10.72 -4.93
C CYS A 82 -6.35 -12.00 -5.02
N ILE A 83 -5.94 -12.95 -5.86
CA ILE A 83 -6.62 -14.24 -5.98
C ILE A 83 -6.49 -15.04 -4.67
N ASP A 84 -5.31 -15.03 -4.08
CA ASP A 84 -5.05 -15.76 -2.84
C ASP A 84 -5.66 -15.09 -1.61
N HIS A 85 -6.00 -13.80 -1.69
CA HIS A 85 -6.54 -13.02 -0.58
C HIS A 85 -7.86 -12.36 -0.99
N PRO A 86 -8.91 -13.15 -1.21
CA PRO A 86 -10.20 -12.63 -1.72
C PRO A 86 -10.97 -11.79 -0.70
N THR A 87 -10.57 -11.84 0.58
CA THR A 87 -11.21 -11.05 1.65
C THR A 87 -10.13 -10.40 2.51
N GLY A 88 -10.46 -9.25 3.09
CA GLY A 88 -9.57 -8.54 4.01
C GLY A 88 -8.97 -7.29 3.40
N ARG A 89 -8.19 -6.60 4.21
CA ARG A 89 -7.55 -5.33 3.88
C ARG A 89 -6.04 -5.48 4.00
N PHE A 90 -5.33 -5.08 2.94
CA PHE A 90 -3.89 -5.24 2.85
C PHE A 90 -3.25 -4.01 2.22
N VAL A 91 -1.96 -3.79 2.50
CA VAL A 91 -1.10 -2.94 1.69
C VAL A 91 0.05 -3.80 1.18
N VAL A 92 0.22 -3.83 -0.11
CA VAL A 92 1.22 -4.67 -0.78
C VAL A 92 2.32 -3.78 -1.32
N GLY A 93 3.57 -4.16 -1.13
CA GLY A 93 4.71 -3.36 -1.53
C GLY A 93 5.68 -4.11 -2.42
N THR A 94 6.22 -3.39 -3.42
CA THR A 94 7.25 -3.92 -4.32
C THR A 94 8.65 -3.42 -3.96
N GLY A 95 8.75 -2.53 -2.97
CA GLY A 95 9.98 -1.80 -2.64
C GLY A 95 9.99 -0.40 -3.24
N ALA A 96 9.49 -0.24 -4.46
CA ALA A 96 9.38 1.05 -5.15
C ALA A 96 7.94 1.54 -5.29
N HIS A 97 6.96 0.69 -5.02
CA HIS A 97 5.54 0.99 -5.16
C HIS A 97 4.76 0.33 -4.03
N ALA A 98 3.68 0.99 -3.61
CA ALA A 98 2.77 0.45 -2.60
C ALA A 98 1.33 0.59 -3.11
N VAL A 99 0.52 -0.43 -2.85
CA VAL A 99 -0.87 -0.45 -3.31
C VAL A 99 -1.76 -1.11 -2.26
N ALA A 100 -2.94 -0.54 -2.03
CA ALA A 100 -3.94 -1.15 -1.15
C ALA A 100 -4.68 -2.26 -1.90
N VAL A 101 -4.91 -3.36 -1.20
CA VAL A 101 -5.73 -4.47 -1.70
C VAL A 101 -6.90 -4.66 -0.74
N ILE A 102 -8.10 -4.52 -1.24
CA ILE A 102 -9.34 -4.60 -0.47
C ILE A 102 -10.22 -5.67 -1.08
N ASN A 103 -10.46 -6.75 -0.34
CA ASN A 103 -11.32 -7.85 -0.77
C ASN A 103 -10.98 -8.36 -2.17
N GLY A 104 -9.70 -8.62 -2.41
CA GLY A 104 -9.22 -9.16 -3.68
C GLY A 104 -9.11 -8.16 -4.82
N ASN A 105 -9.25 -6.86 -4.53
CA ASN A 105 -9.11 -5.80 -5.53
C ASN A 105 -7.93 -4.91 -5.19
N TYR A 106 -7.03 -4.69 -6.15
CA TYR A 106 -5.95 -3.71 -5.97
C TYR A 106 -6.41 -2.35 -6.48
N VAL A 107 -6.28 -1.35 -5.62
CA VAL A 107 -6.81 0.01 -5.83
C VAL A 107 -5.66 0.94 -6.16
N ASP A 108 -5.59 1.41 -7.39
CA ASP A 108 -4.44 2.18 -7.86
C ASP A 108 -4.85 3.14 -8.98
N THR A 109 -3.99 4.11 -9.27
CA THR A 109 -4.19 5.05 -10.38
C THR A 109 -3.79 4.45 -11.74
N TRP A 110 -3.11 3.31 -11.73
CA TRP A 110 -2.70 2.57 -12.93
C TRP A 110 -2.76 1.08 -12.63
N ASP A 111 -2.77 0.26 -13.67
CA ASP A 111 -2.84 -1.19 -13.50
C ASP A 111 -1.48 -1.76 -13.10
N SER A 112 -1.25 -1.85 -11.78
CA SER A 112 -0.03 -2.38 -11.19
C SER A 112 -0.08 -3.89 -10.93
N GLY A 113 -1.08 -4.58 -11.46
CA GLY A 113 -1.32 -5.98 -11.16
C GLY A 113 -0.21 -6.94 -11.58
N ASN A 114 0.63 -6.57 -12.55
CA ASN A 114 1.75 -7.39 -13.00
C ASN A 114 3.04 -7.11 -12.25
N GLU A 115 3.03 -6.17 -11.31
CA GLU A 115 4.19 -5.90 -10.46
C GLU A 115 4.41 -7.04 -9.47
N ILE A 116 5.66 -7.23 -9.07
CA ILE A 116 6.06 -8.34 -8.19
C ILE A 116 6.20 -7.83 -6.77
N PRO A 117 5.28 -8.20 -5.86
CA PRO A 117 5.37 -7.76 -4.47
C PRO A 117 6.45 -8.52 -3.72
N VAL A 118 7.08 -7.85 -2.76
CA VAL A 118 8.11 -8.44 -1.91
C VAL A 118 7.71 -8.48 -0.44
N TYR A 119 6.70 -7.71 -0.05
CA TYR A 119 6.12 -7.74 1.30
C TYR A 119 4.66 -7.29 1.24
N TYR A 120 3.94 -7.55 2.33
CA TYR A 120 2.59 -6.98 2.51
C TYR A 120 2.31 -6.71 3.98
N TRP A 121 1.40 -5.79 4.20
CA TRP A 121 0.82 -5.47 5.50
C TRP A 121 -0.60 -6.00 5.54
N GLU A 122 -0.92 -6.70 6.60
CA GLU A 122 -2.22 -7.36 6.78
C GLU A 122 -2.90 -6.76 8.01
N GLU A 123 -4.17 -6.39 7.86
CA GLU A 123 -4.98 -5.94 8.98
C GLU A 123 -5.25 -7.12 9.94
N LYS A 124 -5.08 -6.87 11.21
CA LYS A 124 -5.37 -7.87 12.24
C LYS A 124 -6.86 -8.14 12.39
#